data_ba1e44c9adffe885d0417c36d5c0af32
#
_entry.id   ba1e44c9adffe885d0417c36d5c0af32
#
_cell.length_a   1.000
_cell.length_b   1.000
_cell.length_c   1.000
_cell.angle_alpha   90.00
_cell.angle_beta   90.00
_cell.angle_gamma   90.00
#
_symmetry.space_group_name_H-M   'P 1'
#
loop_
_entity.id
_entity.type
_entity.pdbx_description
1 polymer ?
#
loop_
_entity_poly.entity_id
_entity_poly.type
_entity_poly.pdbx_seq_one_letter_code
_entity_poly.pdbx_strand_id
1 'polypeptide(L)'
;MDIYVIMQVIILFGAIFLGVRLGGMGIGYAGGLGVVLLSLGMGMFPGQIPWDVILIIMSAIAAICALQLAGGLDYLVRIAENILRKNPKHINYLAPTVTYFLTILAGTGHTAFSMIPVIVEVAKSENIKPSVPLSIAVVASQIGITASPVSAAVVAMSGFLEPFGVSYPTLLGICISTTFIAVMITAFIMSTFTNNDLSSDPVYQERLAAGYVAPPREKNVDFHLKPGAKKSVLIFLIGIICIVFYATAISKNIGIIKPVIFGRNDAIVGFMMIIAAAITFFCKLDTAQLVNTSTFKSGLSACVCV
;
A
#
# COMPACT_ATOMS: atom_id res chain seq x y z
N MET A 1 -15.28 35.50 7.27
CA MET A 1 -14.48 34.66 6.36
C MET A 1 -14.53 35.33 5.02
N ASP A 2 -13.39 35.71 4.46
CA ASP A 2 -13.37 36.46 3.20
C ASP A 2 -13.97 35.62 2.06
N ILE A 3 -14.75 36.28 1.19
CA ILE A 3 -15.40 35.61 0.07
C ILE A 3 -14.38 34.89 -0.83
N TYR A 4 -13.16 35.39 -0.90
CA TYR A 4 -12.04 34.75 -1.62
C TYR A 4 -11.67 33.40 -1.03
N VAL A 5 -11.61 33.27 0.30
CA VAL A 5 -11.32 31.98 0.98
C VAL A 5 -12.44 30.98 0.70
N ILE A 6 -13.71 31.44 0.71
CA ILE A 6 -14.84 30.56 0.41
C ILE A 6 -14.74 30.03 -1.02
N MET A 7 -14.43 30.91 -1.99
CA MET A 7 -14.26 30.49 -3.39
C MET A 7 -13.09 29.51 -3.58
N GLN A 8 -11.95 29.73 -2.90
CA GLN A 8 -10.81 28.79 -2.92
C GLN A 8 -11.21 27.42 -2.42
N VAL A 9 -11.94 27.38 -1.30
CA VAL A 9 -12.43 26.13 -0.72
C VAL A 9 -13.41 25.41 -1.66
N ILE A 10 -14.31 26.16 -2.31
CA ILE A 10 -15.25 25.61 -3.30
C ILE A 10 -14.49 24.99 -4.49
N ILE A 11 -13.48 25.69 -5.04
CA ILE A 11 -12.67 25.20 -6.14
C ILE A 11 -11.93 23.93 -5.71
N LEU A 12 -11.32 23.92 -4.52
CA LEU A 12 -10.60 22.78 -4.00
C LEU A 12 -11.50 21.53 -3.86
N PHE A 13 -12.64 21.67 -3.18
CA PHE A 13 -13.58 20.55 -3.04
C PHE A 13 -14.23 20.15 -4.36
N GLY A 14 -14.48 21.11 -5.25
CA GLY A 14 -14.97 20.85 -6.61
C GLY A 14 -13.99 20.01 -7.42
N ALA A 15 -12.69 20.34 -7.36
CA ALA A 15 -11.64 19.56 -8.01
C ALA A 15 -11.52 18.14 -7.41
N ILE A 16 -11.57 18.00 -6.08
CA ILE A 16 -11.58 16.69 -5.41
C ILE A 16 -12.79 15.87 -5.84
N PHE A 17 -13.99 16.45 -5.82
CA PHE A 17 -15.22 15.77 -6.22
C PHE A 17 -15.17 15.30 -7.68
N LEU A 18 -14.69 16.18 -8.58
CA LEU A 18 -14.51 15.84 -9.99
C LEU A 18 -13.49 14.70 -10.16
N GLY A 19 -12.39 14.76 -9.44
CA GLY A 19 -11.35 13.72 -9.45
C GLY A 19 -11.89 12.36 -9.02
N VAL A 20 -12.65 12.33 -7.93
CA VAL A 20 -13.30 11.09 -7.44
C VAL A 20 -14.29 10.53 -8.47
N ARG A 21 -15.04 11.40 -9.15
CA ARG A 21 -16.01 11.00 -10.20
C ARG A 21 -15.32 10.44 -11.44
N LEU A 22 -14.19 11.01 -11.84
CA LEU A 22 -13.45 10.56 -13.02
C LEU A 22 -12.66 9.27 -12.72
N GLY A 23 -12.12 9.13 -11.51
CA GLY A 23 -11.31 7.99 -11.10
C GLY A 23 -9.97 7.89 -11.83
N GLY A 24 -9.10 6.95 -11.39
CA GLY A 24 -7.81 6.70 -12.03
C GLY A 24 -6.98 7.95 -12.28
N MET A 25 -6.46 8.14 -13.48
CA MET A 25 -5.69 9.34 -13.88
C MET A 25 -6.52 10.63 -13.88
N GLY A 26 -7.86 10.52 -13.90
CA GLY A 26 -8.76 11.67 -13.85
C GLY A 26 -8.63 12.49 -12.56
N ILE A 27 -8.13 11.89 -11.49
CA ILE A 27 -7.82 12.59 -10.22
C ILE A 27 -6.75 13.66 -10.48
N GLY A 28 -5.65 13.29 -11.15
CA GLY A 28 -4.57 14.22 -11.52
C GLY A 28 -5.05 15.34 -12.46
N TYR A 29 -5.88 15.00 -13.45
CA TYR A 29 -6.44 16.01 -14.37
C TYR A 29 -7.34 17.01 -13.63
N ALA A 30 -8.18 16.52 -12.73
CA ALA A 30 -9.03 17.39 -11.90
C ALA A 30 -8.19 18.26 -10.94
N GLY A 31 -7.13 17.69 -10.36
CA GLY A 31 -6.15 18.42 -9.55
C GLY A 31 -5.48 19.54 -10.34
N GLY A 32 -4.96 19.22 -11.53
CA GLY A 32 -4.36 20.22 -12.43
C GLY A 32 -5.33 21.34 -12.82
N LEU A 33 -6.59 20.99 -13.13
CA LEU A 33 -7.64 22.00 -13.36
C LEU A 33 -7.86 22.88 -12.12
N GLY A 34 -7.90 22.29 -10.92
CA GLY A 34 -8.02 23.02 -9.66
C GLY A 34 -6.88 24.02 -9.46
N VAL A 35 -5.63 23.59 -9.71
CA VAL A 35 -4.44 24.47 -9.63
C VAL A 35 -4.55 25.63 -10.62
N VAL A 36 -4.94 25.36 -11.87
CA VAL A 36 -5.12 26.41 -12.88
C VAL A 36 -6.19 27.43 -12.46
N LEU A 37 -7.34 26.96 -11.97
CA LEU A 37 -8.42 27.84 -11.50
C LEU A 37 -8.00 28.68 -10.29
N LEU A 38 -7.27 28.10 -9.34
CA LEU A 38 -6.75 28.82 -8.17
C LEU A 38 -5.67 29.83 -8.58
N SER A 39 -4.79 29.48 -9.51
CA SER A 39 -3.69 30.33 -9.93
C SER A 39 -4.15 31.46 -10.85
N LEU A 40 -4.81 31.14 -11.96
CA LEU A 40 -5.22 32.13 -12.95
C LEU A 40 -6.52 32.84 -12.54
N GLY A 41 -7.45 32.15 -11.89
CA GLY A 41 -8.74 32.73 -11.47
C GLY A 41 -8.67 33.51 -10.17
N MET A 42 -7.85 33.07 -9.22
CA MET A 42 -7.77 33.66 -7.88
C MET A 42 -6.42 34.34 -7.58
N GLY A 43 -5.47 34.35 -8.53
CA GLY A 43 -4.15 34.97 -8.38
C GLY A 43 -3.25 34.27 -7.34
N MET A 44 -3.51 33.00 -7.02
CA MET A 44 -2.66 32.24 -6.11
C MET A 44 -1.40 31.75 -6.82
N PHE A 45 -0.25 31.91 -6.17
CA PHE A 45 0.99 31.33 -6.70
C PHE A 45 0.96 29.81 -6.48
N PRO A 46 1.16 28.99 -7.55
CA PRO A 46 1.27 27.56 -7.37
C PRO A 46 2.52 27.23 -6.56
N GLY A 47 2.41 26.18 -5.75
CA GLY A 47 3.55 25.63 -5.01
C GLY A 47 4.59 25.03 -5.96
N GLN A 48 5.75 24.68 -5.41
CA GLN A 48 6.77 23.96 -6.18
C GLN A 48 6.30 22.52 -6.42
N ILE A 49 6.60 21.99 -7.61
CA ILE A 49 6.36 20.58 -7.91
C ILE A 49 7.22 19.72 -6.99
N PRO A 50 6.63 18.76 -6.25
CA PRO A 50 7.37 17.91 -5.30
C PRO A 50 8.16 16.81 -6.03
N TRP A 51 9.21 17.18 -6.75
CA TRP A 51 10.04 16.26 -7.54
C TRP A 51 10.57 15.09 -6.71
N ASP A 52 10.96 15.34 -5.47
CA ASP A 52 11.44 14.29 -4.56
C ASP A 52 10.40 13.20 -4.37
N VAL A 53 9.14 13.59 -4.15
CA VAL A 53 8.02 12.65 -3.95
C VAL A 53 7.77 11.84 -5.23
N ILE A 54 7.78 12.48 -6.39
CA ILE A 54 7.60 11.82 -7.69
C ILE A 54 8.72 10.79 -7.92
N LEU A 55 9.98 11.17 -7.69
CA LEU A 55 11.12 10.27 -7.87
C LEU A 55 11.07 9.07 -6.90
N ILE A 56 10.65 9.29 -5.66
CA ILE A 56 10.47 8.21 -4.68
C ILE A 56 9.37 7.26 -5.14
N ILE A 57 8.22 7.77 -5.60
CA ILE A 57 7.15 6.93 -6.13
C ILE A 57 7.64 6.11 -7.31
N MET A 58 8.30 6.73 -8.29
CA MET A 58 8.80 6.04 -9.49
C MET A 58 9.81 4.95 -9.15
N SER A 59 10.77 5.24 -8.28
CA SER A 59 11.80 4.27 -7.87
C SER A 59 11.20 3.09 -7.08
N ALA A 60 10.24 3.37 -6.19
CA ALA A 60 9.52 2.33 -5.46
C ALA A 60 8.70 1.45 -6.42
N ILE A 61 8.00 2.03 -7.39
CA ILE A 61 7.27 1.28 -8.42
C ILE A 61 8.22 0.38 -9.20
N ALA A 62 9.40 0.87 -9.60
CA ALA A 62 10.39 0.07 -10.31
C ALA A 62 10.81 -1.17 -9.51
N ALA A 63 11.09 -1.01 -8.21
CA ALA A 63 11.46 -2.11 -7.32
C ALA A 63 10.32 -3.13 -7.13
N ILE A 64 9.09 -2.64 -6.94
CA ILE A 64 7.92 -3.49 -6.73
C ILE A 64 7.53 -4.21 -8.04
N CYS A 65 7.67 -3.57 -9.21
CA CYS A 65 7.46 -4.22 -10.50
C CYS A 65 8.45 -5.35 -10.73
N ALA A 66 9.73 -5.15 -10.39
CA ALA A 66 10.73 -6.22 -10.46
C ALA A 66 10.39 -7.37 -9.50
N LEU A 67 9.97 -7.06 -8.26
CA LEU A 67 9.51 -8.05 -7.29
C LEU A 67 8.30 -8.83 -7.81
N GLN A 68 7.31 -8.15 -8.39
CA GLN A 68 6.11 -8.75 -8.97
C GLN A 68 6.47 -9.66 -10.16
N LEU A 69 7.28 -9.18 -11.08
CA LEU A 69 7.68 -9.94 -12.26
C LEU A 69 8.46 -11.22 -11.88
N ALA A 70 9.29 -11.14 -10.84
CA ALA A 70 10.00 -12.29 -10.27
C ALA A 70 9.08 -13.30 -9.56
N GLY A 71 7.81 -12.96 -9.31
CA GLY A 71 6.85 -13.77 -8.55
C GLY A 71 6.98 -13.60 -7.03
N GLY A 72 7.71 -12.58 -6.57
CA GLY A 72 7.92 -12.34 -5.15
C GLY A 72 6.63 -11.94 -4.42
N LEU A 73 5.75 -11.13 -5.05
CA LEU A 73 4.44 -10.82 -4.47
C LEU A 73 3.59 -12.08 -4.32
N ASP A 74 3.58 -12.98 -5.30
CA ASP A 74 2.85 -14.24 -5.23
C ASP A 74 3.36 -15.12 -4.08
N TYR A 75 4.68 -15.13 -3.87
CA TYR A 75 5.29 -15.84 -2.73
C TYR A 75 4.87 -15.25 -1.39
N LEU A 76 4.83 -13.92 -1.24
CA LEU A 76 4.34 -13.27 -0.03
C LEU A 76 2.86 -13.56 0.21
N VAL A 77 2.02 -13.52 -0.84
CA VAL A 77 0.60 -13.89 -0.77
C VAL A 77 0.43 -15.34 -0.33
N ARG A 78 1.27 -16.27 -0.82
CA ARG A 78 1.24 -17.68 -0.39
C ARG A 78 1.61 -17.86 1.08
N ILE A 79 2.58 -17.11 1.59
CA ILE A 79 2.90 -17.13 3.03
C ILE A 79 1.69 -16.66 3.83
N ALA A 80 1.07 -15.56 3.39
CA ALA A 80 -0.13 -15.01 3.98
C ALA A 80 -1.29 -16.00 3.97
N GLU A 81 -1.55 -16.66 2.86
CA GLU A 81 -2.54 -17.72 2.72
C GLU A 81 -2.30 -18.86 3.69
N ASN A 82 -1.06 -19.33 3.80
CA ASN A 82 -0.71 -20.39 4.75
C ASN A 82 -0.98 -19.99 6.20
N ILE A 83 -0.76 -18.72 6.57
CA ILE A 83 -1.08 -18.20 7.91
C ILE A 83 -2.59 -18.23 8.15
N LEU A 84 -3.39 -17.75 7.19
CA LEU A 84 -4.83 -17.72 7.29
C LEU A 84 -5.43 -19.13 7.38
N ARG A 85 -4.96 -20.05 6.52
CA ARG A 85 -5.46 -21.44 6.49
C ARG A 85 -5.05 -22.26 7.70
N LYS A 86 -3.96 -21.89 8.42
CA LYS A 86 -3.57 -22.56 9.65
C LYS A 86 -4.48 -22.22 10.83
N ASN A 87 -5.04 -21.02 10.86
CA ASN A 87 -5.87 -20.53 11.95
C ASN A 87 -7.14 -19.84 11.40
N PRO A 88 -7.99 -20.55 10.67
CA PRO A 88 -9.08 -19.94 9.91
C PRO A 88 -10.16 -19.34 10.83
N LYS A 89 -10.36 -19.89 12.03
CA LYS A 89 -11.30 -19.35 13.04
C LYS A 89 -10.99 -17.92 13.48
N HIS A 90 -9.74 -17.49 13.34
CA HIS A 90 -9.31 -16.13 13.72
C HIS A 90 -9.17 -15.21 12.52
N ILE A 91 -9.84 -15.52 11.41
CA ILE A 91 -9.69 -14.79 10.14
C ILE A 91 -10.00 -13.29 10.28
N ASN A 92 -10.95 -12.91 11.14
CA ASN A 92 -11.31 -11.51 11.37
C ASN A 92 -10.15 -10.66 11.92
N TYR A 93 -9.17 -11.29 12.60
CA TYR A 93 -7.95 -10.65 13.10
C TYR A 93 -6.75 -10.89 12.19
N LEU A 94 -6.63 -12.12 11.67
CA LEU A 94 -5.48 -12.50 10.85
C LEU A 94 -5.50 -11.86 9.45
N ALA A 95 -6.67 -11.76 8.82
CA ALA A 95 -6.78 -11.16 7.50
C ALA A 95 -6.31 -9.69 7.51
N PRO A 96 -6.82 -8.79 8.37
CA PRO A 96 -6.32 -7.42 8.43
C PRO A 96 -4.86 -7.34 8.86
N THR A 97 -4.40 -8.18 9.80
CA THR A 97 -2.99 -8.20 10.20
C THR A 97 -2.06 -8.52 9.03
N VAL A 98 -2.37 -9.57 8.30
CA VAL A 98 -1.55 -10.02 7.17
C VAL A 98 -1.56 -8.99 6.03
N THR A 99 -2.73 -8.46 5.67
CA THR A 99 -2.82 -7.42 4.62
C THR A 99 -2.14 -6.13 5.02
N TYR A 100 -2.20 -5.74 6.30
CA TYR A 100 -1.48 -4.60 6.85
C TYR A 100 0.04 -4.76 6.68
N PHE A 101 0.61 -5.87 7.12
CA PHE A 101 2.05 -6.11 6.99
C PHE A 101 2.50 -6.27 5.53
N LEU A 102 1.70 -6.91 4.68
CA LEU A 102 2.00 -6.97 3.24
C LEU A 102 2.05 -5.57 2.63
N THR A 103 1.15 -4.69 3.04
CA THR A 103 1.13 -3.30 2.56
C THR A 103 2.31 -2.49 3.08
N ILE A 104 2.70 -2.66 4.35
CA ILE A 104 3.92 -2.02 4.89
C ILE A 104 5.14 -2.42 4.06
N LEU A 105 5.28 -3.69 3.74
CA LEU A 105 6.40 -4.20 2.94
C LEU A 105 6.36 -3.67 1.50
N ALA A 106 5.19 -3.72 0.87
CA ALA A 106 5.04 -3.32 -0.53
C ALA A 106 4.91 -1.81 -0.75
N GLY A 107 4.63 -1.01 0.30
CA GLY A 107 4.42 0.44 0.18
C GLY A 107 3.14 0.84 -0.58
N THR A 108 2.28 -0.11 -0.91
CA THR A 108 1.06 0.08 -1.72
C THR A 108 -0.09 -0.79 -1.24
N GLY A 109 -1.31 -0.23 -1.23
CA GLY A 109 -2.54 -0.96 -0.85
C GLY A 109 -3.01 -2.02 -1.86
N HIS A 110 -2.40 -2.08 -3.04
CA HIS A 110 -2.80 -3.05 -4.08
C HIS A 110 -2.56 -4.51 -3.67
N THR A 111 -1.69 -4.78 -2.72
CA THR A 111 -1.45 -6.12 -2.16
C THR A 111 -2.70 -6.73 -1.55
N ALA A 112 -3.64 -5.92 -1.05
CA ALA A 112 -4.92 -6.40 -0.52
C ALA A 112 -5.75 -7.11 -1.59
N PHE A 113 -5.74 -6.62 -2.83
CA PHE A 113 -6.52 -7.23 -3.91
C PHE A 113 -6.12 -8.67 -4.19
N SER A 114 -4.85 -9.00 -4.05
CA SER A 114 -4.35 -10.38 -4.19
C SER A 114 -4.82 -11.29 -3.05
N MET A 115 -5.15 -10.72 -1.88
CA MET A 115 -5.62 -11.45 -0.72
C MET A 115 -7.15 -11.64 -0.69
N ILE A 116 -7.91 -10.84 -1.45
CA ILE A 116 -9.39 -10.92 -1.46
C ILE A 116 -9.90 -12.35 -1.71
N PRO A 117 -9.48 -13.06 -2.77
CA PRO A 117 -9.95 -14.42 -3.03
C PRO A 117 -9.63 -15.38 -1.89
N VAL A 118 -8.42 -15.27 -1.32
CA VAL A 118 -7.96 -16.13 -0.22
C VAL A 118 -8.81 -15.90 1.04
N ILE A 119 -9.05 -14.62 1.41
CA ILE A 119 -9.88 -14.29 2.57
C ILE A 119 -11.31 -14.81 2.40
N VAL A 120 -11.89 -14.67 1.20
CA VAL A 120 -13.24 -15.17 0.90
C VAL A 120 -13.30 -16.68 1.07
N GLU A 121 -12.34 -17.42 0.51
CA GLU A 121 -12.33 -18.89 0.59
C GLU A 121 -12.16 -19.38 2.03
N VAL A 122 -11.21 -18.80 2.78
CA VAL A 122 -10.97 -19.19 4.17
C VAL A 122 -12.15 -18.82 5.08
N ALA A 123 -12.78 -17.66 4.87
CA ALA A 123 -13.97 -17.28 5.63
C ALA A 123 -15.15 -18.24 5.36
N LYS A 124 -15.39 -18.59 4.10
CA LYS A 124 -16.43 -19.53 3.72
C LYS A 124 -16.22 -20.93 4.31
N SER A 125 -14.96 -21.41 4.38
CA SER A 125 -14.67 -22.73 4.94
C SER A 125 -14.99 -22.85 6.43
N GLU A 126 -15.01 -21.73 7.15
CA GLU A 126 -15.35 -21.65 8.59
C GLU A 126 -16.75 -21.09 8.84
N ASN A 127 -17.60 -21.02 7.82
CA ASN A 127 -18.93 -20.45 7.91
C ASN A 127 -18.97 -18.99 8.42
N ILE A 128 -17.91 -18.22 8.14
CA ILE A 128 -17.81 -16.80 8.51
C ILE A 128 -18.19 -15.95 7.30
N LYS A 129 -19.00 -14.89 7.53
CA LYS A 129 -19.33 -13.91 6.47
C LYS A 129 -18.06 -13.24 5.94
N PRO A 130 -17.70 -13.42 4.65
CA PRO A 130 -16.48 -12.85 4.10
C PRO A 130 -16.44 -11.31 4.15
N SER A 131 -17.60 -10.65 4.18
CA SER A 131 -17.69 -9.18 4.23
C SER A 131 -16.98 -8.56 5.43
N VAL A 132 -16.99 -9.23 6.59
CA VAL A 132 -16.35 -8.71 7.81
C VAL A 132 -14.83 -8.71 7.70
N PRO A 133 -14.15 -9.87 7.53
CA PRO A 133 -12.69 -9.87 7.42
C PRO A 133 -12.19 -9.11 6.18
N LEU A 134 -12.95 -9.10 5.07
CA LEU A 134 -12.59 -8.33 3.87
C LEU A 134 -12.61 -6.82 4.11
N SER A 135 -13.68 -6.30 4.72
CA SER A 135 -13.78 -4.86 5.00
C SER A 135 -12.64 -4.38 5.86
N ILE A 136 -12.34 -5.12 6.93
CA ILE A 136 -11.23 -4.77 7.83
C ILE A 136 -9.88 -4.90 7.12
N ALA A 137 -9.68 -5.96 6.33
CA ALA A 137 -8.44 -6.20 5.60
C ALA A 137 -8.16 -5.11 4.55
N VAL A 138 -9.19 -4.66 3.82
CA VAL A 138 -9.04 -3.57 2.85
C VAL A 138 -8.70 -2.26 3.55
N VAL A 139 -9.40 -1.91 4.63
CA VAL A 139 -9.09 -0.71 5.41
C VAL A 139 -7.69 -0.79 6.02
N ALA A 140 -7.31 -1.94 6.59
CA ALA A 140 -5.99 -2.17 7.15
C ALA A 140 -4.88 -1.99 6.10
N SER A 141 -5.10 -2.45 4.87
CA SER A 141 -4.14 -2.26 3.80
C SER A 141 -3.99 -0.79 3.40
N GLN A 142 -5.07 -0.01 3.35
CA GLN A 142 -4.98 1.40 3.03
C GLN A 142 -4.26 2.20 4.13
N ILE A 143 -4.58 1.91 5.39
CA ILE A 143 -3.90 2.53 6.53
C ILE A 143 -2.43 2.09 6.62
N GLY A 144 -2.12 0.84 6.26
CA GLY A 144 -0.76 0.31 6.23
C GLY A 144 0.21 1.09 5.32
N ILE A 145 -0.29 1.82 4.33
CA ILE A 145 0.52 2.71 3.48
C ILE A 145 1.19 3.80 4.33
N THR A 146 0.49 4.35 5.32
CA THR A 146 1.02 5.39 6.21
C THR A 146 2.03 4.86 7.23
N ALA A 147 2.19 3.56 7.33
CA ALA A 147 3.16 2.89 8.20
C ALA A 147 4.34 2.27 7.39
N SER A 148 4.35 2.44 6.06
CA SER A 148 5.37 1.85 5.20
C SER A 148 6.60 2.74 5.07
N PRO A 149 7.81 2.20 5.31
CA PRO A 149 9.06 2.96 5.17
C PRO A 149 9.39 3.33 3.72
N VAL A 150 8.70 2.77 2.75
CA VAL A 150 8.92 3.02 1.32
C VAL A 150 7.77 3.79 0.68
N SER A 151 6.78 4.18 1.47
CA SER A 151 5.66 5.00 1.01
C SER A 151 6.07 6.45 0.84
N ALA A 152 5.73 7.02 -0.31
CA ALA A 152 5.95 8.44 -0.58
C ALA A 152 5.27 9.35 0.45
N ALA A 153 4.09 8.96 0.95
CA ALA A 153 3.36 9.72 1.97
C ALA A 153 4.15 9.85 3.28
N VAL A 154 4.77 8.75 3.75
CA VAL A 154 5.60 8.76 4.97
C VAL A 154 6.87 9.56 4.76
N VAL A 155 7.49 9.43 3.59
CA VAL A 155 8.72 10.16 3.27
C VAL A 155 8.44 11.66 3.18
N ALA A 156 7.38 12.08 2.51
CA ALA A 156 6.96 13.49 2.45
C ALA A 156 6.66 14.03 3.85
N MET A 157 5.86 13.31 4.64
CA MET A 157 5.51 13.70 6.02
C MET A 157 6.74 13.83 6.90
N SER A 158 7.72 12.94 6.74
CA SER A 158 8.97 13.03 7.49
C SER A 158 9.76 14.29 7.15
N GLY A 159 9.73 14.77 5.90
CA GLY A 159 10.32 16.04 5.48
C GLY A 159 9.69 17.25 6.18
N PHE A 160 8.37 17.26 6.31
CA PHE A 160 7.64 18.31 7.02
C PHE A 160 7.89 18.29 8.54
N LEU A 161 8.11 17.13 9.13
CA LEU A 161 8.28 16.99 10.59
C LEU A 161 9.75 17.09 11.05
N GLU A 162 10.71 16.93 10.15
CA GLU A 162 12.14 17.03 10.48
C GLU A 162 12.56 18.37 11.10
N PRO A 163 12.06 19.56 10.65
CA PRO A 163 12.34 20.84 11.28
C PRO A 163 11.85 20.91 12.74
N PHE A 164 10.84 20.12 13.10
CA PHE A 164 10.30 20.02 14.46
C PHE A 164 11.01 18.97 15.33
N GLY A 165 12.10 18.40 14.85
CA GLY A 165 12.91 17.42 15.59
C GLY A 165 12.37 15.99 15.58
N VAL A 166 11.35 15.67 14.77
CA VAL A 166 10.82 14.31 14.63
C VAL A 166 11.70 13.54 13.67
N SER A 167 12.37 12.50 14.18
CA SER A 167 13.20 11.64 13.33
C SER A 167 12.34 10.66 12.51
N TYR A 168 12.89 10.21 11.38
CA TYR A 168 12.19 9.24 10.51
C TYR A 168 11.81 7.93 11.24
N PRO A 169 12.68 7.30 12.04
CA PRO A 169 12.30 6.11 12.81
C PRO A 169 11.22 6.39 13.85
N THR A 170 11.24 7.57 14.47
CA THR A 170 10.21 7.98 15.43
C THR A 170 8.85 8.10 14.75
N LEU A 171 8.80 8.74 13.57
CA LEU A 171 7.58 8.84 12.78
C LEU A 171 7.05 7.45 12.41
N LEU A 172 7.91 6.56 11.89
CA LEU A 172 7.53 5.19 11.55
C LEU A 172 7.01 4.43 12.77
N GLY A 173 7.70 4.53 13.91
CA GLY A 173 7.28 3.89 15.14
C GLY A 173 5.90 4.33 15.61
N ILE A 174 5.63 5.63 15.56
CA ILE A 174 4.31 6.20 15.89
C ILE A 174 3.25 5.70 14.88
N CYS A 175 3.52 5.81 13.59
CA CYS A 175 2.57 5.38 12.56
C CYS A 175 2.24 3.89 12.65
N ILE A 176 3.25 3.02 12.79
CA ILE A 176 3.05 1.57 12.92
C ILE A 176 2.23 1.25 14.17
N SER A 177 2.60 1.82 15.32
CA SER A 177 1.93 1.50 16.58
C SER A 177 0.48 1.96 16.58
N THR A 178 0.21 3.20 16.22
CA THR A 178 -1.14 3.78 16.28
C THR A 178 -2.08 3.15 15.26
N THR A 179 -1.60 2.94 14.03
CA THR A 179 -2.44 2.36 12.97
C THR A 179 -2.69 0.87 13.19
N PHE A 180 -1.69 0.12 13.70
CA PHE A 180 -1.89 -1.28 14.02
C PHE A 180 -2.88 -1.48 15.19
N ILE A 181 -2.78 -0.66 16.25
CA ILE A 181 -3.75 -0.66 17.35
C ILE A 181 -5.16 -0.34 16.83
N ALA A 182 -5.30 0.67 15.97
CA ALA A 182 -6.58 1.03 15.37
C ALA A 182 -7.17 -0.13 14.55
N VAL A 183 -6.35 -0.82 13.76
CA VAL A 183 -6.76 -2.02 13.00
C VAL A 183 -7.25 -3.13 13.94
N MET A 184 -6.53 -3.39 15.04
CA MET A 184 -6.92 -4.42 16.01
C MET A 184 -8.21 -4.06 16.75
N ILE A 185 -8.38 -2.80 17.15
CA ILE A 185 -9.63 -2.32 17.76
C ILE A 185 -10.80 -2.47 16.79
N THR A 186 -10.61 -2.07 15.53
CA THR A 186 -11.65 -2.24 14.49
C THR A 186 -12.01 -3.71 14.28
N ALA A 187 -11.01 -4.59 14.23
CA ALA A 187 -11.22 -6.03 14.11
C ALA A 187 -12.01 -6.58 15.31
N PHE A 188 -11.69 -6.13 16.52
CA PHE A 188 -12.43 -6.51 17.74
C PHE A 188 -13.88 -6.04 17.70
N ILE A 189 -14.14 -4.77 17.39
CA ILE A 189 -15.48 -4.20 17.30
C ILE A 189 -16.30 -4.96 16.25
N MET A 190 -15.78 -5.10 15.04
CA MET A 190 -16.47 -5.78 13.95
C MET A 190 -16.72 -7.26 14.25
N SER A 191 -15.76 -7.93 14.89
CA SER A 191 -15.90 -9.34 15.25
C SER A 191 -16.96 -9.57 16.35
N THR A 192 -17.12 -8.60 17.27
CA THR A 192 -18.01 -8.71 18.43
C THR A 192 -19.42 -8.24 18.13
N PHE A 193 -19.58 -7.14 17.39
CA PHE A 193 -20.87 -6.48 17.19
C PHE A 193 -21.54 -6.81 15.85
N THR A 194 -20.87 -7.57 14.97
CA THR A 194 -21.46 -7.97 13.68
C THR A 194 -21.79 -9.45 13.69
N ASN A 195 -22.96 -9.81 13.12
CA ASN A 195 -23.28 -11.21 12.92
C ASN A 195 -22.35 -11.81 11.86
N ASN A 196 -21.46 -12.70 12.30
CA ASN A 196 -20.43 -13.34 11.48
C ASN A 196 -20.87 -14.66 10.86
N ASP A 197 -22.05 -15.18 11.20
CA ASP A 197 -22.53 -16.47 10.71
C ASP A 197 -23.03 -16.35 9.26
N LEU A 198 -22.33 -17.03 8.34
CA LEU A 198 -22.66 -17.05 6.93
C LEU A 198 -23.93 -17.84 6.65
N SER A 199 -24.18 -18.90 7.41
CA SER A 199 -25.35 -19.76 7.22
C SER A 199 -26.66 -19.05 7.58
N SER A 200 -26.62 -18.02 8.40
CA SER A 200 -27.78 -17.20 8.77
C SER A 200 -28.08 -16.06 7.78
N ASP A 201 -27.25 -15.88 6.74
CA ASP A 201 -27.41 -14.79 5.77
C ASP A 201 -28.42 -15.16 4.67
N PRO A 202 -29.57 -14.45 4.57
CA PRO A 202 -30.60 -14.79 3.59
C PRO A 202 -30.12 -14.62 2.14
N VAL A 203 -29.27 -13.64 1.86
CA VAL A 203 -28.72 -13.41 0.52
C VAL A 203 -27.75 -14.54 0.13
N TYR A 204 -26.98 -15.04 1.08
CA TYR A 204 -26.11 -16.19 0.83
C TYR A 204 -26.93 -17.44 0.53
N GLN A 205 -27.99 -17.72 1.32
CA GLN A 205 -28.86 -18.87 1.13
C GLN A 205 -29.59 -18.83 -0.23
N GLU A 206 -30.11 -17.67 -0.62
CA GLU A 206 -30.74 -17.48 -1.92
C GLU A 206 -29.76 -17.76 -3.07
N ARG A 207 -28.55 -17.22 -3.00
CA ARG A 207 -27.51 -17.43 -4.02
C ARG A 207 -26.99 -18.86 -4.06
N LEU A 208 -26.91 -19.51 -2.90
CA LEU A 208 -26.54 -20.92 -2.80
C LEU A 208 -27.59 -21.81 -3.46
N ALA A 209 -28.87 -21.57 -3.17
CA ALA A 209 -30.00 -22.28 -3.79
C ALA A 209 -30.08 -22.07 -5.30
N ALA A 210 -29.75 -20.87 -5.77
CA ALA A 210 -29.67 -20.53 -7.19
C ALA A 210 -28.41 -21.07 -7.91
N GLY A 211 -27.49 -21.73 -7.19
CA GLY A 211 -26.25 -22.28 -7.77
C GLY A 211 -25.17 -21.24 -8.13
N TYR A 212 -25.34 -19.99 -7.68
CA TYR A 212 -24.35 -18.91 -7.95
C TYR A 212 -23.15 -18.94 -7.02
N VAL A 213 -23.19 -19.74 -5.97
CA VAL A 213 -22.08 -19.84 -5.00
C VAL A 213 -21.36 -21.15 -5.21
N ALA A 214 -20.10 -21.07 -5.68
CA ALA A 214 -19.23 -22.22 -5.75
C ALA A 214 -18.86 -22.72 -4.35
N PRO A 215 -18.74 -24.05 -4.12
CA PRO A 215 -18.22 -24.55 -2.85
C PRO A 215 -16.79 -24.07 -2.62
N PRO A 216 -16.33 -24.03 -1.35
CA PRO A 216 -14.96 -23.68 -1.03
C PRO A 216 -13.99 -24.57 -1.81
N ARG A 217 -12.98 -23.99 -2.46
CA ARG A 217 -11.99 -24.78 -3.19
C ARG A 217 -11.17 -25.59 -2.20
N GLU A 218 -11.02 -26.88 -2.48
CA GLU A 218 -10.08 -27.73 -1.75
C GLU A 218 -8.63 -27.25 -1.95
N LYS A 219 -7.76 -27.62 -1.00
CA LYS A 219 -6.39 -27.12 -0.76
C LYS A 219 -5.39 -27.13 -1.95
N ASN A 220 -5.76 -27.60 -3.12
CA ASN A 220 -4.83 -27.90 -4.23
C ASN A 220 -4.98 -26.93 -5.40
N VAL A 221 -4.68 -25.64 -5.21
CA VAL A 221 -4.20 -24.87 -6.34
C VAL A 221 -2.68 -24.94 -6.29
N ASP A 222 -2.10 -25.81 -7.11
CA ASP A 222 -0.66 -25.85 -7.36
C ASP A 222 -0.22 -24.53 -7.99
N PHE A 223 0.06 -23.56 -7.14
CA PHE A 223 0.71 -22.33 -7.56
C PHE A 223 2.18 -22.66 -7.85
N HIS A 224 2.51 -22.83 -9.12
CA HIS A 224 3.90 -22.93 -9.56
C HIS A 224 4.59 -21.60 -9.30
N LEU A 225 5.28 -21.49 -8.16
CA LEU A 225 6.12 -20.35 -7.83
C LEU A 225 7.26 -20.23 -8.85
N LYS A 226 7.46 -19.03 -9.38
CA LYS A 226 8.61 -18.75 -10.24
C LYS A 226 9.93 -19.03 -9.48
N PRO A 227 10.97 -19.55 -10.14
CA PRO A 227 12.24 -19.88 -9.47
C PRO A 227 12.89 -18.71 -8.74
N GLY A 228 12.63 -17.47 -9.21
CA GLY A 228 13.15 -16.23 -8.61
C GLY A 228 12.37 -15.70 -7.40
N ALA A 229 11.16 -16.21 -7.11
CA ALA A 229 10.24 -15.64 -6.15
C ALA A 229 10.83 -15.45 -4.74
N LYS A 230 11.43 -16.49 -4.17
CA LYS A 230 12.05 -16.42 -2.84
C LYS A 230 13.25 -15.48 -2.80
N LYS A 231 14.09 -15.52 -3.85
CA LYS A 231 15.28 -14.68 -3.94
C LYS A 231 14.91 -13.20 -4.05
N SER A 232 13.90 -12.87 -4.85
CA SER A 232 13.43 -11.50 -5.02
C SER A 232 12.88 -10.91 -3.72
N VAL A 233 12.13 -11.69 -2.95
CA VAL A 233 11.63 -11.26 -1.63
C VAL A 233 12.78 -11.03 -0.66
N LEU A 234 13.78 -11.91 -0.62
CA LEU A 234 14.93 -11.74 0.25
C LEU A 234 15.72 -10.46 -0.08
N ILE A 235 16.01 -10.23 -1.38
CA ILE A 235 16.70 -9.01 -1.84
C ILE A 235 15.88 -7.76 -1.45
N PHE A 236 14.57 -7.81 -1.66
CA PHE A 236 13.68 -6.70 -1.36
C PHE A 236 13.66 -6.38 0.14
N LEU A 237 13.53 -7.38 1.01
CA LEU A 237 13.54 -7.22 2.46
C LEU A 237 14.87 -6.66 2.97
N ILE A 238 16.00 -7.20 2.49
CA ILE A 238 17.32 -6.69 2.84
C ILE A 238 17.44 -5.22 2.42
N GLY A 239 16.99 -4.89 1.21
CA GLY A 239 17.00 -3.52 0.71
C GLY A 239 16.19 -2.56 1.59
N ILE A 240 14.98 -2.94 2.01
CA ILE A 240 14.17 -2.14 2.94
C ILE A 240 14.89 -1.94 4.27
N ILE A 241 15.48 -3.00 4.83
CA ILE A 241 16.27 -2.89 6.07
C ILE A 241 17.43 -1.92 5.91
N CYS A 242 18.14 -1.98 4.78
CA CYS A 242 19.22 -1.03 4.47
C CYS A 242 18.72 0.41 4.37
N ILE A 243 17.55 0.66 3.76
CA ILE A 243 16.93 2.00 3.69
C ILE A 243 16.65 2.53 5.11
N VAL A 244 15.97 1.73 5.93
CA VAL A 244 15.61 2.13 7.31
C VAL A 244 16.87 2.37 8.14
N PHE A 245 17.85 1.48 8.02
CA PHE A 245 19.13 1.62 8.72
C PHE A 245 19.88 2.88 8.30
N TYR A 246 20.00 3.15 6.99
CA TYR A 246 20.67 4.33 6.49
C TYR A 246 19.96 5.61 6.91
N ALA A 247 18.63 5.69 6.73
CA ALA A 247 17.82 6.83 7.14
C ALA A 247 17.94 7.12 8.65
N THR A 248 18.10 6.06 9.46
CA THR A 248 18.32 6.17 10.89
C THR A 248 19.74 6.67 11.20
N ALA A 249 20.75 6.14 10.51
CA ALA A 249 22.15 6.46 10.74
C ALA A 249 22.52 7.92 10.38
N ILE A 250 21.84 8.52 9.38
CA ILE A 250 22.03 9.92 9.00
C ILE A 250 21.14 10.89 9.81
N SER A 251 20.21 10.39 10.63
CA SER A 251 19.32 11.22 11.43
C SER A 251 20.10 12.11 12.38
N LYS A 252 19.66 13.38 12.54
CA LYS A 252 20.27 14.35 13.46
C LYS A 252 20.42 13.84 14.90
N ASN A 253 19.49 12.99 15.33
CA ASN A 253 19.46 12.45 16.68
C ASN A 253 20.49 11.34 16.93
N ILE A 254 20.88 10.61 15.89
CA ILE A 254 21.79 9.44 15.98
C ILE A 254 23.15 9.78 15.36
N GLY A 255 23.19 10.35 14.16
CA GLY A 255 24.35 10.97 13.52
C GLY A 255 25.59 10.10 13.41
N ILE A 256 25.40 8.78 13.14
CA ILE A 256 26.50 7.81 13.00
C ILE A 256 27.32 8.10 11.72
N ILE A 257 26.62 8.48 10.63
CA ILE A 257 27.27 8.74 9.34
C ILE A 257 27.40 10.25 9.15
N LYS A 258 28.64 10.74 9.19
CA LYS A 258 29.01 12.13 8.89
C LYS A 258 30.31 12.16 8.09
N PRO A 259 30.43 13.00 7.02
CA PRO A 259 29.40 13.87 6.47
C PRO A 259 28.28 13.11 5.75
N VAL A 260 27.06 13.65 5.72
CA VAL A 260 25.93 13.09 4.98
C VAL A 260 26.14 13.40 3.50
N ILE A 261 26.53 12.39 2.71
CA ILE A 261 26.77 12.52 1.26
C ILE A 261 25.44 12.44 0.50
N PHE A 262 24.59 11.51 0.88
CA PHE A 262 23.26 11.34 0.31
C PHE A 262 22.20 11.81 1.29
N GLY A 263 21.35 12.74 0.86
CA GLY A 263 20.13 13.08 1.60
C GLY A 263 19.20 11.88 1.76
N ARG A 264 18.30 11.93 2.71
CA ARG A 264 17.37 10.79 2.96
C ARG A 264 16.56 10.45 1.72
N ASN A 265 16.01 11.46 1.02
CA ASN A 265 15.19 11.25 -0.18
C ASN A 265 15.99 10.61 -1.30
N ASP A 266 17.18 11.13 -1.57
CA ASP A 266 18.10 10.59 -2.59
C ASP A 266 18.52 9.16 -2.26
N ALA A 267 18.76 8.88 -0.98
CA ALA A 267 19.12 7.54 -0.53
C ALA A 267 17.96 6.54 -0.77
N ILE A 268 16.72 6.92 -0.47
CA ILE A 268 15.56 6.05 -0.72
C ILE A 268 15.45 5.75 -2.22
N VAL A 269 15.54 6.77 -3.07
CA VAL A 269 15.54 6.60 -4.54
C VAL A 269 16.67 5.67 -4.97
N GLY A 270 17.90 5.92 -4.53
CA GLY A 270 19.08 5.13 -4.88
C GLY A 270 18.95 3.67 -4.43
N PHE A 271 18.58 3.41 -3.20
CA PHE A 271 18.38 2.05 -2.69
C PHE A 271 17.25 1.32 -3.41
N MET A 272 16.13 1.99 -3.72
CA MET A 272 15.05 1.37 -4.49
C MET A 272 15.51 0.98 -5.90
N MET A 273 16.29 1.81 -6.56
CA MET A 273 16.87 1.49 -7.87
C MET A 273 17.86 0.33 -7.76
N ILE A 274 18.67 0.26 -6.71
CA ILE A 274 19.56 -0.87 -6.45
C ILE A 274 18.77 -2.16 -6.23
N ILE A 275 17.69 -2.11 -5.46
CA ILE A 275 16.80 -3.26 -5.26
C ILE A 275 16.22 -3.74 -6.59
N ALA A 276 15.70 -2.83 -7.42
CA ALA A 276 15.16 -3.16 -8.74
C ALA A 276 16.22 -3.81 -9.63
N ALA A 277 17.42 -3.24 -9.69
CA ALA A 277 18.53 -3.76 -10.47
C ALA A 277 18.99 -5.14 -9.95
N ALA A 278 19.14 -5.30 -8.65
CA ALA A 278 19.54 -6.57 -8.03
C ALA A 278 18.52 -7.68 -8.30
N ILE A 279 17.21 -7.41 -8.12
CA ILE A 279 16.17 -8.38 -8.43
C ILE A 279 16.21 -8.75 -9.92
N THR A 280 16.32 -7.77 -10.80
CA THR A 280 16.38 -7.99 -12.25
C THR A 280 17.56 -8.87 -12.63
N PHE A 281 18.74 -8.57 -12.10
CA PHE A 281 19.97 -9.30 -12.40
C PHE A 281 19.97 -10.73 -11.83
N PHE A 282 19.70 -10.88 -10.52
CA PHE A 282 19.77 -12.19 -9.85
C PHE A 282 18.59 -13.12 -10.19
N CYS A 283 17.43 -12.57 -10.56
CA CYS A 283 16.29 -13.36 -11.01
C CYS A 283 16.19 -13.47 -12.54
N LYS A 284 17.14 -12.90 -13.28
CA LYS A 284 17.22 -12.95 -14.76
C LYS A 284 15.90 -12.50 -15.42
N LEU A 285 15.41 -11.33 -15.03
CA LEU A 285 14.13 -10.82 -15.54
C LEU A 285 14.31 -10.14 -16.88
N ASP A 286 13.31 -10.28 -17.75
CA ASP A 286 13.18 -9.47 -18.94
C ASP A 286 12.61 -8.10 -18.59
N THR A 287 13.42 -7.06 -18.69
CA THR A 287 13.03 -5.69 -18.32
C THR A 287 11.92 -5.12 -19.18
N ALA A 288 11.76 -5.60 -20.42
CA ALA A 288 10.66 -5.16 -21.30
C ALA A 288 9.28 -5.55 -20.75
N GLN A 289 9.21 -6.58 -19.91
CA GLN A 289 7.95 -7.02 -19.30
C GLN A 289 7.54 -6.22 -18.05
N LEU A 290 8.43 -5.40 -17.49
CA LEU A 290 8.15 -4.58 -16.29
C LEU A 290 6.95 -3.65 -16.50
N VAL A 291 6.83 -3.05 -17.70
CA VAL A 291 5.73 -2.15 -18.06
C VAL A 291 4.37 -2.85 -18.13
N ASN A 292 4.34 -4.16 -18.28
CA ASN A 292 3.12 -4.95 -18.36
C ASN A 292 2.57 -5.35 -16.98
N THR A 293 3.33 -5.11 -15.91
CA THR A 293 2.90 -5.43 -14.54
C THR A 293 1.71 -4.56 -14.11
N SER A 294 0.84 -5.11 -13.29
CA SER A 294 -0.30 -4.36 -12.73
C SER A 294 0.17 -3.18 -11.87
N THR A 295 1.27 -3.37 -11.15
CA THR A 295 1.89 -2.34 -10.32
C THR A 295 2.39 -1.16 -11.15
N PHE A 296 3.00 -1.39 -12.32
CA PHE A 296 3.43 -0.30 -13.19
C PHE A 296 2.25 0.53 -13.69
N LYS A 297 1.18 -0.13 -14.15
CA LYS A 297 -0.02 0.54 -14.66
C LYS A 297 -0.71 1.41 -13.60
N SER A 298 -0.84 0.90 -12.38
CA SER A 298 -1.42 1.66 -11.26
C SER A 298 -0.47 2.74 -10.74
N GLY A 299 0.84 2.49 -10.76
CA GLY A 299 1.84 3.42 -10.30
C GLY A 299 2.02 4.62 -11.22
N LEU A 300 1.88 4.43 -12.54
CA LEU A 300 1.86 5.55 -13.48
C LEU A 300 0.72 6.53 -13.17
N SER A 301 -0.48 6.01 -12.86
CA SER A 301 -1.59 6.84 -12.42
C SER A 301 -1.27 7.63 -11.16
N ALA A 302 -0.59 7.01 -10.19
CA ALA A 302 -0.18 7.70 -8.96
C ALA A 302 0.80 8.85 -9.24
N CYS A 303 1.77 8.66 -10.14
CA CYS A 303 2.72 9.73 -10.50
C CYS A 303 2.03 10.95 -11.18
N VAL A 304 0.96 10.72 -11.94
CA VAL A 304 0.20 11.81 -12.57
C VAL A 304 -0.66 12.57 -11.55
N CYS A 305 -1.01 11.93 -10.42
CA CYS A 305 -1.85 12.54 -9.38
C CYS A 305 -1.06 13.37 -8.35
N VAL A 306 0.28 13.32 -8.36
CA VAL A 306 1.15 14.13 -7.49
C VAL A 306 1.48 15.45 -8.14
#